data_4acae1e5fd202ca34fd953b00380df5f
#
_entry.id   4acae1e5fd202ca34fd953b00380df5f
#
_cell.length_a   1.000
_cell.length_b   1.000
_cell.length_c   1.000
_cell.angle_alpha   90.00
_cell.angle_beta   90.00
_cell.angle_gamma   90.00
#
_symmetry.space_group_name_H-M   'P 1'
#
loop_
_entity.id
_entity.type
_entity.pdbx_description
1 polymer ?
#
loop_
_entity_poly.entity_id
_entity_poly.type
_entity_poly.pdbx_seq_one_letter_code
_entity_poly.pdbx_strand_id
1 'polypeptide(L)'
;MALLCLCACRSTSGTDHDQIVRTSIDLAETYRSQGRPELAVEVYDRALTQADDYRLYYNKALALADQGLYTDATELCAASFERYPYVISFKKAQALFLDLAGDKDGYFDVCLEILELNPYDFDTRTELMEAYSENDMDKEAYDQALILWNQGYMLDTIHQYLEKYNPEYWENISL
;
A
#
# COMPACT_ATOMS: atom_id res chain seq x y z
N MET A 1 -36.94 -51.27 11.65
CA MET A 1 -36.52 -50.00 12.23
C MET A 1 -35.24 -49.55 11.56
N ALA A 2 -35.32 -48.66 10.59
CA ALA A 2 -34.17 -48.15 9.85
C ALA A 2 -33.72 -46.85 10.49
N LEU A 3 -32.52 -46.83 11.07
CA LEU A 3 -31.86 -45.60 11.59
C LEU A 3 -31.38 -44.78 10.43
N LEU A 4 -32.04 -43.72 10.12
CA LEU A 4 -31.58 -42.67 9.23
C LEU A 4 -30.42 -41.92 9.91
N CYS A 5 -29.19 -42.23 9.56
CA CYS A 5 -28.03 -41.44 9.90
C CYS A 5 -28.01 -40.19 8.98
N LEU A 6 -28.57 -39.07 9.48
CA LEU A 6 -28.43 -37.78 8.83
C LEU A 6 -26.98 -37.31 9.03
N CYS A 7 -26.12 -37.63 8.05
CA CYS A 7 -24.87 -36.90 7.89
C CYS A 7 -25.19 -35.45 7.52
N ALA A 8 -25.26 -34.60 8.53
CA ALA A 8 -25.19 -33.15 8.34
C ALA A 8 -23.74 -32.83 7.89
N CYS A 9 -23.48 -32.84 6.58
CA CYS A 9 -22.31 -32.18 6.02
C CYS A 9 -22.48 -30.68 6.29
N ARG A 10 -21.96 -30.23 7.43
CA ARG A 10 -21.76 -28.82 7.68
C ARG A 10 -20.65 -28.34 6.74
N SER A 11 -21.00 -27.46 5.82
CA SER A 11 -20.04 -26.65 5.06
C SER A 11 -19.47 -25.58 6.02
N THR A 12 -18.55 -25.98 6.90
CA THR A 12 -18.02 -25.12 7.98
C THR A 12 -16.72 -24.41 7.58
N SER A 13 -16.10 -24.74 6.44
CA SER A 13 -14.75 -24.27 6.13
C SER A 13 -14.65 -22.76 5.82
N GLY A 14 -15.65 -22.17 5.19
CA GLY A 14 -15.60 -20.75 4.83
C GLY A 14 -15.94 -19.80 6.00
N THR A 15 -16.85 -20.23 6.88
CA THR A 15 -17.23 -19.45 8.08
C THR A 15 -16.12 -19.45 9.12
N ASP A 16 -15.41 -20.58 9.29
CA ASP A 16 -14.30 -20.68 10.24
C ASP A 16 -13.09 -19.84 9.78
N HIS A 17 -12.75 -19.85 8.49
CA HIS A 17 -11.65 -19.05 7.93
C HIS A 17 -11.89 -17.54 8.16
N ASP A 18 -13.04 -17.02 7.70
CA ASP A 18 -13.35 -15.59 7.84
C ASP A 18 -13.49 -15.17 9.32
N GLN A 19 -13.97 -16.06 10.17
CA GLN A 19 -14.03 -15.81 11.61
C GLN A 19 -12.62 -15.72 12.23
N ILE A 20 -11.70 -16.63 11.88
CA ILE A 20 -10.30 -16.57 12.34
C ILE A 20 -9.67 -15.25 11.94
N VAL A 21 -9.82 -14.85 10.66
CA VAL A 21 -9.26 -13.61 10.15
C VAL A 21 -9.79 -12.40 10.92
N ARG A 22 -11.12 -12.25 11.03
CA ARG A 22 -11.73 -11.10 11.73
C ARG A 22 -11.34 -11.03 13.19
N THR A 23 -11.47 -12.13 13.94
CA THR A 23 -11.17 -12.14 15.37
C THR A 23 -9.70 -11.88 15.65
N SER A 24 -8.81 -12.32 14.76
CA SER A 24 -7.38 -12.05 14.88
C SER A 24 -7.06 -10.59 14.59
N ILE A 25 -7.70 -9.98 13.58
CA ILE A 25 -7.55 -8.55 13.30
C ILE A 25 -8.06 -7.72 14.49
N ASP A 26 -9.24 -7.97 14.99
CA ASP A 26 -9.83 -7.24 16.13
C ASP A 26 -8.95 -7.33 17.39
N LEU A 27 -8.41 -8.52 17.68
CA LEU A 27 -7.50 -8.73 18.81
C LEU A 27 -6.18 -7.98 18.61
N ALA A 28 -5.58 -8.08 17.43
CA ALA A 28 -4.31 -7.43 17.12
C ALA A 28 -4.44 -5.89 17.12
N GLU A 29 -5.54 -5.34 16.58
CA GLU A 29 -5.82 -3.91 16.65
C GLU A 29 -5.99 -3.43 18.10
N THR A 30 -6.55 -4.27 18.98
CA THR A 30 -6.62 -3.96 20.41
C THR A 30 -5.21 -3.83 21.01
N TYR A 31 -4.26 -4.71 20.64
CA TYR A 31 -2.87 -4.60 21.10
C TYR A 31 -2.18 -3.38 20.52
N ARG A 32 -2.35 -3.09 19.22
CA ARG A 32 -1.77 -1.91 18.59
C ARG A 32 -2.25 -0.62 19.26
N SER A 33 -3.55 -0.50 19.53
CA SER A 33 -4.15 0.66 20.21
C SER A 33 -3.64 0.85 21.65
N GLN A 34 -3.16 -0.23 22.29
CA GLN A 34 -2.51 -0.20 23.61
C GLN A 34 -1.00 0.11 23.54
N GLY A 35 -0.45 0.37 22.35
CA GLY A 35 0.98 0.59 22.14
C GLY A 35 1.81 -0.69 22.30
N ARG A 36 1.24 -1.85 21.96
CA ARG A 36 1.87 -3.18 22.05
C ARG A 36 1.86 -3.89 20.70
N PRO A 37 2.46 -3.27 19.65
CA PRO A 37 2.42 -3.83 18.30
C PRO A 37 3.14 -5.18 18.17
N GLU A 38 4.10 -5.49 19.05
CA GLU A 38 4.77 -6.78 19.09
C GLU A 38 3.80 -7.95 19.34
N LEU A 39 2.80 -7.74 20.21
CA LEU A 39 1.77 -8.75 20.46
C LEU A 39 0.78 -8.87 19.28
N ALA A 40 0.55 -7.79 18.56
CA ALA A 40 -0.25 -7.84 17.34
C ALA A 40 0.43 -8.72 16.28
N VAL A 41 1.75 -8.61 16.10
CA VAL A 41 2.53 -9.47 15.20
C VAL A 41 2.39 -10.94 15.60
N GLU A 42 2.51 -11.27 16.91
CA GLU A 42 2.32 -12.65 17.40
C GLU A 42 0.92 -13.20 17.11
N VAL A 43 -0.11 -12.36 17.21
CA VAL A 43 -1.49 -12.76 16.88
C VAL A 43 -1.60 -13.06 15.39
N TYR A 44 -1.04 -12.21 14.51
CA TYR A 44 -1.07 -12.46 13.07
C TYR A 44 -0.26 -13.70 12.67
N ASP A 45 0.90 -13.92 13.29
CA ASP A 45 1.71 -15.13 13.04
C ASP A 45 0.92 -16.41 13.36
N ARG A 46 0.24 -16.41 14.50
CA ARG A 46 -0.61 -17.53 14.88
C ARG A 46 -1.81 -17.72 13.94
N ALA A 47 -2.44 -16.62 13.54
CA ALA A 47 -3.57 -16.66 12.62
C ALA A 47 -3.16 -17.21 11.25
N LEU A 48 -2.00 -16.82 10.73
CA LEU A 48 -1.46 -17.27 9.45
C LEU A 48 -1.13 -18.76 9.41
N THR A 49 -0.97 -19.43 10.55
CA THR A 49 -0.86 -20.90 10.61
C THR A 49 -2.21 -21.61 10.36
N GLN A 50 -3.33 -20.88 10.47
CA GLN A 50 -4.69 -21.42 10.40
C GLN A 50 -5.47 -20.90 9.19
N ALA A 51 -5.16 -19.70 8.75
CA ALA A 51 -5.84 -19.02 7.64
C ALA A 51 -4.83 -18.25 6.79
N ASP A 52 -4.76 -18.62 5.52
CA ASP A 52 -3.95 -17.90 4.54
C ASP A 52 -4.79 -16.82 3.87
N ASP A 53 -4.64 -15.56 4.34
CA ASP A 53 -5.47 -14.44 3.93
C ASP A 53 -4.65 -13.16 3.84
N TYR A 54 -4.78 -12.44 2.72
CA TYR A 54 -4.03 -11.20 2.47
C TYR A 54 -4.21 -10.13 3.55
N ARG A 55 -5.38 -10.09 4.20
CA ARG A 55 -5.68 -9.13 5.27
C ARG A 55 -4.77 -9.30 6.48
N LEU A 56 -4.41 -10.56 6.80
CA LEU A 56 -3.50 -10.86 7.91
C LEU A 56 -2.08 -10.39 7.61
N TYR A 57 -1.59 -10.62 6.40
CA TYR A 57 -0.26 -10.14 5.96
C TYR A 57 -0.19 -8.62 5.95
N TYR A 58 -1.22 -7.96 5.41
CA TYR A 58 -1.27 -6.50 5.35
C TYR A 58 -1.24 -5.88 6.74
N ASN A 59 -2.10 -6.34 7.64
CA ASN A 59 -2.16 -5.83 9.01
C ASN A 59 -0.92 -6.20 9.83
N LYS A 60 -0.28 -7.35 9.57
CA LYS A 60 1.02 -7.70 10.15
C LYS A 60 2.10 -6.71 9.73
N ALA A 61 2.15 -6.33 8.45
CA ALA A 61 3.11 -5.34 7.96
C ALA A 61 2.91 -3.97 8.64
N LEU A 62 1.67 -3.53 8.84
CA LEU A 62 1.38 -2.33 9.62
C LEU A 62 1.87 -2.44 11.08
N ALA A 63 1.67 -3.59 11.73
CA ALA A 63 2.13 -3.81 13.11
C ALA A 63 3.66 -3.88 13.24
N LEU A 64 4.37 -4.32 12.20
CA LEU A 64 5.83 -4.22 12.11
C LEU A 64 6.28 -2.76 11.95
N ALA A 65 5.60 -1.99 11.11
CA ALA A 65 5.89 -0.57 10.93
C ALA A 65 5.64 0.24 12.21
N ASP A 66 4.61 -0.08 13.00
CA ASP A 66 4.37 0.54 14.32
C ASP A 66 5.52 0.30 15.33
N GLN A 67 6.32 -0.73 15.11
CA GLN A 67 7.55 -1.01 15.89
C GLN A 67 8.79 -0.29 15.32
N GLY A 68 8.65 0.43 14.20
CA GLY A 68 9.77 1.01 13.45
C GLY A 68 10.56 -0.01 12.63
N LEU A 69 10.04 -1.24 12.47
CA LEU A 69 10.67 -2.32 11.69
C LEU A 69 10.28 -2.18 10.21
N TYR A 70 10.64 -1.03 9.62
CA TYR A 70 10.22 -0.67 8.27
C TYR A 70 10.77 -1.61 7.19
N THR A 71 12.00 -2.08 7.34
CA THR A 71 12.59 -3.05 6.40
C THR A 71 11.80 -4.36 6.38
N ASP A 72 11.50 -4.91 7.56
CA ASP A 72 10.74 -6.17 7.67
C ASP A 72 9.31 -6.00 7.12
N ALA A 73 8.69 -4.83 7.37
CA ALA A 73 7.37 -4.49 6.85
C ALA A 73 7.37 -4.37 5.32
N THR A 74 8.40 -3.73 4.75
CA THR A 74 8.62 -3.60 3.31
C THR A 74 8.78 -4.96 2.63
N GLU A 75 9.66 -5.82 3.18
CA GLU A 75 9.89 -7.18 2.66
C GLU A 75 8.62 -8.04 2.73
N LEU A 76 7.87 -7.93 3.83
CA LEU A 76 6.59 -8.63 3.97
C LEU A 76 5.57 -8.17 2.93
N CYS A 77 5.48 -6.86 2.66
CA CYS A 77 4.60 -6.33 1.63
C CYS A 77 5.01 -6.81 0.23
N ALA A 78 6.30 -6.79 -0.11
CA ALA A 78 6.81 -7.26 -1.39
C ALA A 78 6.48 -8.75 -1.61
N ALA A 79 6.81 -9.61 -0.64
CA ALA A 79 6.51 -11.05 -0.71
C ALA A 79 4.98 -11.33 -0.77
N SER A 80 4.19 -10.51 -0.08
CA SER A 80 2.74 -10.64 -0.08
C SER A 80 2.13 -10.20 -1.41
N PHE A 81 2.69 -9.20 -2.08
CA PHE A 81 2.24 -8.79 -3.41
C PHE A 81 2.52 -9.87 -4.46
N GLU A 82 3.67 -10.55 -4.40
CA GLU A 82 3.94 -11.71 -5.27
C GLU A 82 2.87 -12.81 -5.13
N ARG A 83 2.35 -12.99 -3.93
CA ARG A 83 1.31 -13.98 -3.63
C ARG A 83 -0.11 -13.48 -4.01
N TYR A 84 -0.37 -12.19 -3.86
CA TYR A 84 -1.66 -11.52 -4.07
C TYR A 84 -1.52 -10.32 -4.99
N PRO A 85 -1.18 -10.50 -6.28
CA PRO A 85 -0.78 -9.40 -7.17
C PRO A 85 -1.90 -8.41 -7.53
N TYR A 86 -3.15 -8.73 -7.19
CA TYR A 86 -4.29 -7.84 -7.35
C TYR A 86 -4.57 -6.96 -6.11
N VAL A 87 -3.82 -7.16 -5.02
CA VAL A 87 -3.96 -6.35 -3.79
C VAL A 87 -2.91 -5.23 -3.82
N ILE A 88 -3.21 -4.18 -4.59
CA ILE A 88 -2.30 -3.04 -4.78
C ILE A 88 -1.93 -2.33 -3.47
N SER A 89 -2.73 -2.50 -2.41
CA SER A 89 -2.44 -1.94 -1.09
C SER A 89 -1.09 -2.40 -0.53
N PHE A 90 -0.59 -3.57 -0.92
CA PHE A 90 0.76 -4.00 -0.54
C PHE A 90 1.84 -3.11 -1.14
N LYS A 91 1.72 -2.75 -2.42
CA LYS A 91 2.66 -1.83 -3.07
C LYS A 91 2.60 -0.43 -2.46
N LYS A 92 1.38 0.07 -2.18
CA LYS A 92 1.21 1.37 -1.50
C LYS A 92 1.81 1.37 -0.08
N ALA A 93 1.61 0.30 0.67
CA ALA A 93 2.22 0.14 1.99
C ALA A 93 3.76 -0.01 1.89
N GLN A 94 4.26 -0.73 0.89
CA GLN A 94 5.69 -0.86 0.63
C GLN A 94 6.33 0.52 0.38
N ALA A 95 5.74 1.34 -0.49
CA ALA A 95 6.20 2.70 -0.75
C ALA A 95 6.23 3.54 0.56
N LEU A 96 5.14 3.52 1.33
CA LEU A 96 5.07 4.23 2.61
C LEU A 96 6.18 3.80 3.58
N PHE A 97 6.46 2.51 3.70
CA PHE A 97 7.48 2.01 4.63
C PHE A 97 8.91 2.33 4.17
N LEU A 98 9.16 2.37 2.86
CA LEU A 98 10.43 2.83 2.28
C LEU A 98 10.65 4.32 2.58
N ASP A 99 9.63 5.14 2.42
CA ASP A 99 9.70 6.57 2.76
C ASP A 99 10.00 6.76 4.26
N LEU A 100 9.28 6.06 5.14
CA LEU A 100 9.50 6.09 6.59
C LEU A 100 10.89 5.55 7.00
N ALA A 101 11.45 4.63 6.24
CA ALA A 101 12.81 4.13 6.42
C ALA A 101 13.89 5.11 5.91
N GLY A 102 13.50 6.13 5.14
CA GLY A 102 14.40 7.07 4.47
C GLY A 102 15.04 6.52 3.20
N ASP A 103 14.57 5.38 2.69
CA ASP A 103 15.00 4.81 1.41
C ASP A 103 14.23 5.47 0.25
N LYS A 104 14.75 6.63 -0.18
CA LYS A 104 14.11 7.43 -1.23
C LYS A 104 14.16 6.76 -2.59
N ASP A 105 15.28 6.10 -2.93
CA ASP A 105 15.40 5.41 -4.21
C ASP A 105 14.38 4.27 -4.32
N GLY A 106 14.29 3.45 -3.28
CA GLY A 106 13.29 2.38 -3.21
C GLY A 106 11.84 2.92 -3.24
N TYR A 107 11.57 4.05 -2.59
CA TYR A 107 10.26 4.71 -2.65
C TYR A 107 9.90 5.11 -4.08
N PHE A 108 10.83 5.77 -4.81
CA PHE A 108 10.59 6.18 -6.19
C PHE A 108 10.34 4.98 -7.10
N ASP A 109 11.14 3.93 -6.97
CA ASP A 109 11.00 2.71 -7.77
C ASP A 109 9.61 2.07 -7.57
N VAL A 110 9.17 1.92 -6.32
CA VAL A 110 7.87 1.32 -6.02
C VAL A 110 6.70 2.22 -6.47
N CYS A 111 6.81 3.54 -6.36
CA CYS A 111 5.81 4.46 -6.90
C CYS A 111 5.68 4.32 -8.43
N LEU A 112 6.80 4.19 -9.14
CA LEU A 112 6.79 3.96 -10.59
C LEU A 112 6.14 2.61 -10.94
N GLU A 113 6.43 1.54 -10.19
CA GLU A 113 5.77 0.24 -10.37
C GLU A 113 4.25 0.32 -10.16
N ILE A 114 3.79 1.09 -9.14
CA ILE A 114 2.35 1.35 -8.94
C ILE A 114 1.75 2.04 -10.17
N LEU A 115 2.47 3.02 -10.74
CA LEU A 115 2.01 3.77 -11.91
C LEU A 115 2.09 2.97 -13.22
N GLU A 116 2.94 1.94 -13.30
CA GLU A 116 2.92 0.95 -14.39
C GLU A 116 1.66 0.08 -14.31
N LEU A 117 1.25 -0.34 -13.09
CA LEU A 117 0.04 -1.13 -12.87
C LEU A 117 -1.23 -0.30 -13.08
N ASN A 118 -1.23 0.95 -12.65
CA ASN A 118 -2.33 1.89 -12.80
C ASN A 118 -1.82 3.29 -13.18
N PRO A 119 -1.72 3.61 -14.48
CA PRO A 119 -1.26 4.92 -14.96
C PRO A 119 -2.14 6.11 -14.53
N TYR A 120 -3.36 5.86 -14.05
CA TYR A 120 -4.32 6.85 -13.57
C TYR A 120 -4.42 6.91 -12.03
N ASP A 121 -3.46 6.36 -11.30
CA ASP A 121 -3.34 6.58 -9.86
C ASP A 121 -2.78 7.99 -9.61
N PHE A 122 -3.68 8.98 -9.67
CA PHE A 122 -3.31 10.40 -9.55
C PHE A 122 -2.72 10.72 -8.17
N ASP A 123 -3.16 10.04 -7.13
CA ASP A 123 -2.65 10.24 -5.77
C ASP A 123 -1.16 9.85 -5.70
N THR A 124 -0.82 8.62 -6.12
CA THR A 124 0.58 8.17 -6.16
C THR A 124 1.44 9.04 -7.07
N ARG A 125 0.91 9.50 -8.22
CA ARG A 125 1.67 10.37 -9.13
C ARG A 125 1.91 11.75 -8.54
N THR A 126 0.95 12.30 -7.80
CA THR A 126 1.10 13.58 -7.12
C THR A 126 2.12 13.47 -5.99
N GLU A 127 2.03 12.44 -5.16
CA GLU A 127 2.99 12.17 -4.09
C GLU A 127 4.42 11.99 -4.64
N LEU A 128 4.58 11.26 -5.75
CA LEU A 128 5.86 11.08 -6.43
C LEU A 128 6.43 12.40 -6.97
N MET A 129 5.57 13.23 -7.59
CA MET A 129 5.96 14.56 -8.09
C MET A 129 6.47 15.45 -6.96
N GLU A 130 5.74 15.49 -5.84
CA GLU A 130 6.11 16.27 -4.65
C GLU A 130 7.44 15.77 -4.07
N ALA A 131 7.58 14.44 -3.93
CA ALA A 131 8.79 13.83 -3.41
C ALA A 131 10.02 14.09 -4.31
N TYR A 132 9.87 14.08 -5.63
CA TYR A 132 10.95 14.47 -6.55
C TYR A 132 11.36 15.94 -6.34
N SER A 133 10.39 16.84 -6.20
CA SER A 133 10.67 18.26 -5.95
C SER A 133 11.38 18.48 -4.61
N GLU A 134 11.02 17.75 -3.57
CA GLU A 134 11.65 17.83 -2.25
C GLU A 134 13.10 17.31 -2.23
N ASN A 135 13.45 16.48 -3.22
CA ASN A 135 14.80 15.92 -3.39
C ASN A 135 15.59 16.59 -4.51
N ASP A 136 15.24 17.84 -4.92
CA ASP A 136 15.89 18.61 -5.97
C ASP A 136 15.93 17.91 -7.35
N MET A 137 15.01 16.98 -7.59
CA MET A 137 14.83 16.26 -8.85
C MET A 137 13.80 16.99 -9.74
N ASP A 138 14.13 18.23 -10.07
CA ASP A 138 13.21 19.18 -10.71
C ASP A 138 12.67 18.69 -12.07
N LYS A 139 13.52 17.98 -12.83
CA LYS A 139 13.11 17.45 -14.14
C LYS A 139 12.09 16.33 -13.99
N GLU A 140 12.33 15.40 -13.07
CA GLU A 140 11.44 14.27 -12.76
C GLU A 140 10.11 14.77 -12.21
N ALA A 141 10.14 15.78 -11.33
CA ALA A 141 8.93 16.43 -10.81
C ALA A 141 8.10 17.07 -11.94
N TYR A 142 8.76 17.81 -12.85
CA TYR A 142 8.13 18.41 -14.01
C TYR A 142 7.49 17.34 -14.93
N ASP A 143 8.20 16.26 -15.20
CA ASP A 143 7.70 15.18 -16.07
C ASP A 143 6.42 14.56 -15.46
N GLN A 144 6.33 14.36 -14.14
CA GLN A 144 5.10 13.87 -13.49
C GLN A 144 3.97 14.92 -13.55
N ALA A 145 4.27 16.19 -13.30
CA ALA A 145 3.30 17.27 -13.41
C ALA A 145 2.71 17.36 -14.83
N LEU A 146 3.54 17.23 -15.85
CA LEU A 146 3.10 17.25 -17.25
C LEU A 146 2.18 16.07 -17.59
N ILE A 147 2.46 14.88 -17.05
CA ILE A 147 1.61 13.72 -17.24
C ILE A 147 0.24 13.96 -16.59
N LEU A 148 0.21 14.44 -15.33
CA LEU A 148 -1.04 14.77 -14.61
C LEU A 148 -1.88 15.78 -15.40
N TRP A 149 -1.24 16.84 -15.88
CA TRP A 149 -1.91 17.88 -16.70
C TRP A 149 -2.51 17.30 -17.97
N ASN A 150 -1.74 16.51 -18.71
CA ASN A 150 -2.19 15.90 -19.97
C ASN A 150 -3.29 14.84 -19.76
N GLN A 151 -3.37 14.26 -18.57
CA GLN A 151 -4.46 13.35 -18.18
C GLN A 151 -5.73 14.09 -17.69
N GLY A 152 -5.70 15.42 -17.67
CA GLY A 152 -6.83 16.25 -17.26
C GLY A 152 -6.90 16.49 -15.75
N TYR A 153 -5.88 16.11 -14.98
CA TYR A 153 -5.77 16.38 -13.54
C TYR A 153 -5.19 17.78 -13.33
N MET A 154 -6.03 18.80 -13.59
CA MET A 154 -5.62 20.20 -13.71
C MET A 154 -5.82 20.95 -12.38
N LEU A 155 -5.04 20.61 -11.35
CA LEU A 155 -5.02 21.35 -10.09
C LEU A 155 -4.08 22.57 -10.18
N ASP A 156 -4.38 23.61 -9.41
CA ASP A 156 -3.53 24.82 -9.31
C ASP A 156 -2.09 24.48 -8.88
N THR A 157 -1.93 23.47 -8.03
CA THR A 157 -0.60 22.97 -7.62
C THR A 157 0.19 22.44 -8.80
N ILE A 158 -0.43 21.64 -9.67
CA ILE A 158 0.22 21.10 -10.89
C ILE A 158 0.66 22.24 -11.80
N HIS A 159 -0.21 23.23 -11.99
CA HIS A 159 0.11 24.41 -12.77
C HIS A 159 1.33 25.17 -12.23
N GLN A 160 1.40 25.36 -10.91
CA GLN A 160 2.55 26.00 -10.25
C GLN A 160 3.87 25.23 -10.48
N TYR A 161 3.83 23.89 -10.45
CA TYR A 161 5.00 23.07 -10.76
C TYR A 161 5.45 23.25 -12.22
N LEU A 162 4.51 23.23 -13.16
CA LEU A 162 4.82 23.44 -14.58
C LEU A 162 5.40 24.83 -14.84
N GLU A 163 4.87 25.87 -14.22
CA GLU A 163 5.43 27.24 -14.30
C GLU A 163 6.82 27.34 -13.68
N LYS A 164 7.02 26.73 -12.51
CA LYS A 164 8.29 26.78 -11.77
C LYS A 164 9.46 26.18 -12.57
N TYR A 165 9.24 25.03 -13.21
CA TYR A 165 10.32 24.26 -13.83
C TYR A 165 10.43 24.46 -15.34
N ASN A 166 9.43 24.98 -16.03
CA ASN A 166 9.50 25.36 -17.44
C ASN A 166 8.67 26.62 -17.75
N PRO A 167 9.15 27.81 -17.37
CA PRO A 167 8.44 29.06 -17.64
C PRO A 167 8.14 29.31 -19.11
N GLU A 168 9.05 28.88 -20.03
CA GLU A 168 8.88 29.08 -21.48
C GLU A 168 7.71 28.25 -22.08
N TYR A 169 7.30 27.18 -21.40
CA TYR A 169 6.19 26.34 -21.83
C TYR A 169 4.88 27.14 -21.91
N TRP A 170 4.63 28.05 -20.97
CA TRP A 170 3.39 28.83 -20.87
C TRP A 170 3.34 30.03 -21.82
N GLU A 171 4.48 30.59 -22.17
CA GLU A 171 4.56 31.66 -23.16
C GLU A 171 4.05 31.18 -24.55
N ASN A 172 4.22 29.88 -24.84
CA ASN A 172 3.81 29.27 -26.10
C ASN A 172 2.37 28.73 -26.12
N ILE A 173 1.69 28.57 -24.97
CA ILE A 173 0.29 28.09 -24.90
C ILE A 173 -0.71 29.24 -24.83
N SER A 174 -0.28 30.45 -24.48
CA SER A 174 -1.13 31.65 -24.37
C SER A 174 -1.48 32.29 -25.71
N LEU A 175 -1.21 31.63 -26.83
CA LEU A 175 -1.57 32.04 -28.23
C LEU A 175 -2.64 31.11 -28.78
#